data_99c2d8d6b9ae924068eb17ab3ef1a24f
#
_entry.id   99c2d8d6b9ae924068eb17ab3ef1a24f
#
_cell.length_a   1.000
_cell.length_b   1.000
_cell.length_c   1.000
_cell.angle_alpha   90.00
_cell.angle_beta   90.00
_cell.angle_gamma   90.00
#
_symmetry.space_group_name_H-M   'P 1'
#
loop_
_entity.id
_entity.type
_entity.pdbx_description
1 polymer ?
#
loop_
_entity_poly.entity_id
_entity_poly.type
_entity_poly.pdbx_seq_one_letter_code
_entity_poly.pdbx_strand_id
1 'polypeptide(L)'
;MERHGDKLTLYLDGCLHDLHESEDLMIEVFAYLIAKQPRIRDGGFRAYLYRSARHMALRLLSRKRAQLCFSLDALTEEPEARELVEEAVESAERARILRACMAELHADYREALFLVYFEGLSHAETAAVMGKREKQVADLIYRGKNALRKRLEQEGITDACNG
;
A
#
# COMPACT_ATOMS: atom_id res chain seq x y z
N MET A 1 -2.65 -17.21 7.98
CA MET A 1 -2.12 -15.92 8.47
C MET A 1 -0.92 -15.44 7.68
N GLU A 2 0.04 -16.29 7.36
CA GLU A 2 1.29 -15.88 6.69
C GLU A 2 1.11 -15.21 5.32
N ARG A 3 0.18 -15.67 4.50
CA ARG A 3 -0.03 -15.10 3.14
C ARG A 3 -0.63 -13.70 3.10
N HIS A 4 -1.34 -13.30 4.12
CA HIS A 4 -1.98 -11.97 4.18
C HIS A 4 -1.18 -10.97 5.00
N GLY A 5 -0.36 -11.44 5.93
CA GLY A 5 0.44 -10.58 6.79
C GLY A 5 1.45 -9.74 6.02
N ASP A 6 2.31 -10.37 5.23
CA ASP A 6 3.37 -9.69 4.47
C ASP A 6 2.82 -8.66 3.49
N LYS A 7 1.75 -9.01 2.78
CA LYS A 7 1.09 -8.11 1.83
C LYS A 7 0.42 -6.93 2.53
N LEU A 8 -0.21 -7.19 3.68
CA LEU A 8 -0.83 -6.15 4.49
C LEU A 8 0.21 -5.20 5.06
N THR A 9 1.33 -5.73 5.56
CA THR A 9 2.45 -4.92 6.04
C THR A 9 3.00 -4.03 4.93
N LEU A 10 3.19 -4.57 3.73
CA LEU A 10 3.64 -3.81 2.56
C LEU A 10 2.67 -2.67 2.19
N TYR A 11 1.37 -2.94 2.24
CA TYR A 11 0.33 -1.92 2.03
C TYR A 11 0.40 -0.81 3.09
N LEU A 12 0.52 -1.18 4.36
CA LEU A 12 0.62 -0.24 5.47
C LEU A 12 1.92 0.58 5.41
N ASP A 13 3.04 -0.05 5.04
CA ASP A 13 4.31 0.65 4.84
C ASP A 13 4.21 1.71 3.72
N GLY A 14 3.48 1.41 2.67
CA GLY A 14 3.16 2.40 1.64
C GLY A 14 2.35 3.60 2.16
N CYS A 15 1.60 3.44 3.24
CA CYS A 15 0.83 4.51 3.89
C CYS A 15 1.60 5.24 5.00
N LEU A 16 2.34 4.50 5.81
CA LEU A 16 3.00 5.00 7.03
C LEU A 16 4.47 5.40 6.79
N HIS A 17 5.12 4.81 5.79
CA HIS A 17 6.56 4.96 5.53
C HIS A 17 7.44 4.59 6.73
N ASP A 18 6.99 3.63 7.52
CA ASP A 18 7.68 3.08 8.68
C ASP A 18 7.33 1.61 8.82
N LEU A 19 8.32 0.73 8.63
CA LEU A 19 8.12 -0.71 8.63
C LEU A 19 7.70 -1.23 10.01
N HIS A 20 8.32 -0.73 11.08
CA HIS A 20 7.98 -1.17 12.46
C HIS A 20 6.55 -0.81 12.83
N GLU A 21 6.14 0.42 12.54
CA GLU A 21 4.77 0.85 12.77
C GLU A 21 3.76 0.06 11.90
N SER A 22 4.17 -0.29 10.69
CA SER A 22 3.34 -1.08 9.78
C SER A 22 3.16 -2.51 10.28
N GLU A 23 4.20 -3.13 10.81
CA GLU A 23 4.14 -4.45 11.47
C GLU A 23 3.26 -4.41 12.72
N ASP A 24 3.44 -3.42 13.59
CA ASP A 24 2.62 -3.24 14.79
C ASP A 24 1.14 -3.02 14.42
N LEU A 25 0.88 -2.17 13.46
CA LEU A 25 -0.47 -1.90 13.01
C LEU A 25 -1.12 -3.12 12.33
N MET A 26 -0.36 -3.91 11.60
CA MET A 26 -0.83 -5.18 11.03
C MET A 26 -1.30 -6.13 12.13
N ILE A 27 -0.53 -6.27 13.20
CA ILE A 27 -0.91 -7.07 14.36
C ILE A 27 -2.20 -6.53 15.01
N GLU A 28 -2.30 -5.22 15.19
CA GLU A 28 -3.51 -4.58 15.73
C GLU A 28 -4.75 -4.82 14.87
N VAL A 29 -4.60 -4.76 13.54
CA VAL A 29 -5.71 -5.03 12.61
C VAL A 29 -6.21 -6.47 12.77
N PHE A 30 -5.31 -7.45 12.83
CA PHE A 30 -5.71 -8.85 13.04
C PHE A 30 -6.32 -9.07 14.43
N ALA A 31 -5.74 -8.49 15.48
CA ALA A 31 -6.30 -8.55 16.82
C ALA A 31 -7.73 -7.96 16.87
N TYR A 32 -7.94 -6.84 16.22
CA TYR A 32 -9.26 -6.22 16.10
C TYR A 32 -10.26 -7.13 15.38
N LEU A 33 -9.86 -7.76 14.28
CA LEU A 33 -10.73 -8.67 13.53
C LEU A 33 -11.10 -9.91 14.33
N ILE A 34 -10.14 -10.48 15.06
CA ILE A 34 -10.35 -11.65 15.92
C ILE A 34 -11.31 -11.29 17.06
N ALA A 35 -11.12 -10.15 17.69
CA ALA A 35 -11.97 -9.71 18.82
C ALA A 35 -13.41 -9.36 18.37
N LYS A 36 -13.54 -8.72 17.23
CA LYS A 36 -14.85 -8.25 16.73
C LYS A 36 -15.64 -9.32 16.02
N GLN A 37 -14.98 -10.31 15.45
CA GLN A 37 -15.61 -11.39 14.65
C GLN A 37 -16.73 -10.88 13.71
N PRO A 38 -16.40 -9.97 12.77
CA PRO A 38 -17.41 -9.37 11.91
C PRO A 38 -18.06 -10.41 11.02
N ARG A 39 -19.36 -10.29 10.81
CA ARG A 39 -20.05 -11.11 9.81
C ARG A 39 -19.72 -10.60 8.42
N ILE A 40 -18.85 -11.31 7.74
CA ILE A 40 -18.39 -10.96 6.39
C ILE A 40 -19.06 -11.93 5.41
N ARG A 41 -19.58 -11.40 4.29
CA ARG A 41 -20.11 -12.23 3.20
C ARG A 41 -18.97 -13.01 2.55
N ASP A 42 -19.27 -14.18 2.02
CA ASP A 42 -18.30 -15.00 1.31
C ASP A 42 -17.58 -14.18 0.23
N GLY A 43 -16.25 -14.24 0.23
CA GLY A 43 -15.39 -13.48 -0.67
C GLY A 43 -15.10 -12.02 -0.30
N GLY A 44 -15.78 -11.47 0.72
CA GLY A 44 -15.59 -10.07 1.15
C GLY A 44 -14.47 -9.83 2.16
N PHE A 45 -13.77 -10.87 2.60
CA PHE A 45 -12.77 -10.76 3.66
C PHE A 45 -11.61 -9.82 3.33
N ARG A 46 -11.06 -9.92 2.12
CA ARG A 46 -9.94 -9.06 1.69
C ARG A 46 -10.34 -7.57 1.70
N ALA A 47 -11.46 -7.23 1.10
CA ALA A 47 -11.95 -5.85 1.07
C ALA A 47 -12.17 -5.32 2.49
N TYR A 48 -12.75 -6.13 3.36
CA TYR A 48 -12.96 -5.75 4.77
C TYR A 48 -11.63 -5.57 5.53
N LEU A 49 -10.67 -6.48 5.33
CA LEU A 49 -9.33 -6.41 5.92
C LEU A 49 -8.61 -5.11 5.54
N TYR A 50 -8.52 -4.82 4.25
CA TYR A 50 -7.85 -3.62 3.75
C TYR A 50 -8.57 -2.33 4.13
N ARG A 51 -9.90 -2.34 4.14
CA ARG A 51 -10.69 -1.20 4.61
C ARG A 51 -10.43 -0.90 6.10
N SER A 52 -10.39 -1.92 6.93
CA SER A 52 -10.08 -1.79 8.36
C SER A 52 -8.66 -1.29 8.58
N ALA A 53 -7.69 -1.86 7.88
CA ALA A 53 -6.29 -1.46 7.93
C ALA A 53 -6.10 0.00 7.50
N ARG A 54 -6.71 0.39 6.40
CA ARG A 54 -6.68 1.78 5.91
C ARG A 54 -7.24 2.75 6.93
N HIS A 55 -8.36 2.42 7.51
CA HIS A 55 -9.01 3.26 8.52
C HIS A 55 -8.12 3.46 9.76
N MET A 56 -7.50 2.39 10.23
CA MET A 56 -6.58 2.45 11.37
C MET A 56 -5.29 3.22 11.04
N ALA A 57 -4.74 3.04 9.83
CA ALA A 57 -3.58 3.80 9.34
C ALA A 57 -3.87 5.30 9.27
N LEU A 58 -5.02 5.70 8.73
CA LEU A 58 -5.42 7.10 8.66
C LEU A 58 -5.61 7.72 10.05
N ARG A 59 -6.14 6.96 11.00
CA ARG A 59 -6.23 7.41 12.41
C ARG A 59 -4.86 7.63 13.03
N LEU A 60 -3.93 6.72 12.80
CA LEU A 60 -2.56 6.84 13.30
C LEU A 60 -1.86 8.07 12.71
N LEU A 61 -1.95 8.28 11.41
CA LEU A 61 -1.40 9.46 10.73
C LEU A 61 -2.02 10.76 11.24
N SER A 62 -3.32 10.76 11.50
CA SER A 62 -4.04 11.92 12.06
C SER A 62 -3.55 12.27 13.45
N ARG A 63 -3.32 11.26 14.32
CA ARG A 63 -2.75 11.45 15.65
C ARG A 63 -1.32 12.00 15.59
N LYS A 64 -0.48 11.48 14.69
CA LYS A 64 0.88 11.96 14.47
C LYS A 64 0.91 13.42 14.03
N ARG A 65 0.04 13.82 13.11
CA ARG A 65 -0.08 15.23 12.69
C ARG A 65 -0.46 16.14 13.85
N ALA A 66 -1.39 15.72 14.69
CA ALA A 66 -1.77 16.47 15.89
C ALA A 66 -0.59 16.62 16.86
N GLN A 67 0.20 15.57 17.09
CA GLN A 67 1.41 15.61 17.91
C GLN A 67 2.50 16.50 17.32
N LEU A 68 2.71 16.47 16.00
CA LEU A 68 3.67 17.34 15.30
C LEU A 68 3.31 18.83 15.38
N CYS A 69 2.02 19.18 15.44
CA CYS A 69 1.58 20.54 15.67
C CYS A 69 1.94 21.08 17.07
N PHE A 70 2.20 20.20 18.03
CA PHE A 70 2.61 20.56 19.40
C PHE A 70 4.11 20.44 19.65
N SER A 71 4.86 19.79 18.75
CA SER A 71 6.29 19.55 18.85
C SER A 71 7.02 20.13 17.66
N LEU A 72 7.62 21.31 17.84
CA LEU A 72 8.40 22.02 16.80
C LEU A 72 9.78 21.40 16.48
N ASP A 73 10.14 20.27 17.09
CA ASP A 73 11.46 19.63 17.00
C ASP A 73 11.39 18.15 16.59
N ALA A 74 10.55 17.79 15.61
CA ALA A 74 10.64 16.47 15.03
C ALA A 74 11.59 16.50 13.80
N LEU A 75 12.83 16.13 14.03
CA LEU A 75 13.77 15.74 12.96
C LEU A 75 13.13 14.63 12.15
N THR A 76 12.94 14.87 10.86
CA THR A 76 12.60 13.83 9.89
C THR A 76 13.79 12.91 9.76
N GLU A 77 13.74 11.77 10.42
CA GLU A 77 14.66 10.68 10.11
C GLU A 77 14.27 10.15 8.72
N GLU A 78 15.19 10.30 7.77
CA GLU A 78 15.08 9.62 6.49
C GLU A 78 15.09 8.12 6.75
N PRO A 79 14.17 7.35 6.13
CA PRO A 79 14.18 5.90 6.26
C PRO A 79 15.48 5.34 5.68
N GLU A 80 16.30 4.73 6.51
CA GLU A 80 17.44 3.95 6.07
C GLU A 80 16.96 2.84 5.14
N ALA A 81 17.40 2.89 3.90
CA ALA A 81 17.21 1.81 2.95
C ALA A 81 17.94 0.57 3.48
N ARG A 82 17.21 -0.40 4.01
CA ARG A 82 17.77 -1.71 4.31
C ARG A 82 18.11 -2.42 3.00
N GLU A 83 19.40 -2.58 2.75
CA GLU A 83 19.90 -3.50 1.73
C GLU A 83 19.44 -4.92 2.06
N LEU A 84 18.55 -5.46 1.24
CA LEU A 84 18.18 -6.87 1.26
C LEU A 84 19.22 -7.65 0.46
N VAL A 85 19.78 -8.67 1.09
CA VAL A 85 20.79 -9.60 0.60
C VAL A 85 20.43 -10.16 -0.80
N GLU A 86 21.45 -10.17 -1.66
CA GLU A 86 21.44 -10.64 -3.05
C GLU A 86 21.12 -12.13 -3.15
N GLU A 87 19.99 -12.50 -3.74
CA GLU A 87 19.86 -13.76 -4.49
C GLU A 87 18.70 -13.68 -5.50
N ALA A 88 18.99 -13.98 -6.78
CA ALA A 88 18.17 -13.88 -7.98
C ALA A 88 18.16 -12.46 -8.62
N VAL A 89 19.29 -12.11 -9.20
CA VAL A 89 19.70 -10.75 -9.55
C VAL A 89 18.79 -10.01 -10.55
N GLU A 90 18.16 -10.66 -11.52
CA GLU A 90 17.33 -9.96 -12.51
C GLU A 90 15.89 -9.72 -12.06
N SER A 91 15.24 -10.70 -11.42
CA SER A 91 13.86 -10.56 -10.95
C SER A 91 13.78 -9.68 -9.71
N ALA A 92 14.79 -9.74 -8.84
CA ALA A 92 14.89 -8.90 -7.66
C ALA A 92 15.15 -7.44 -8.03
N GLU A 93 16.00 -7.18 -9.02
CA GLU A 93 16.28 -5.83 -9.51
C GLU A 93 15.05 -5.20 -10.16
N ARG A 94 14.33 -5.92 -10.99
CA ARG A 94 13.07 -5.46 -11.58
C ARG A 94 12.01 -5.16 -10.51
N ALA A 95 11.90 -6.01 -9.50
CA ALA A 95 10.99 -5.80 -8.37
C ALA A 95 11.40 -4.58 -7.53
N ARG A 96 12.70 -4.35 -7.36
CA ARG A 96 13.25 -3.16 -6.68
C ARG A 96 12.92 -1.87 -7.44
N ILE A 97 13.16 -1.85 -8.74
CA ILE A 97 12.85 -0.72 -9.61
C ILE A 97 11.34 -0.43 -9.62
N LEU A 98 10.52 -1.47 -9.76
CA LEU A 98 9.06 -1.32 -9.71
C LEU A 98 8.59 -0.71 -8.39
N ARG A 99 9.11 -1.18 -7.26
CA ARG A 99 8.79 -0.63 -5.93
C ARG A 99 9.24 0.83 -5.79
N ALA A 100 10.43 1.16 -6.28
CA ALA A 100 10.92 2.54 -6.29
C ALA A 100 10.03 3.46 -7.14
N CYS A 101 9.67 3.03 -8.35
CA CYS A 101 8.76 3.77 -9.22
C CYS A 101 7.36 3.92 -8.59
N MET A 102 6.85 2.87 -7.96
CA MET A 102 5.57 2.90 -7.23
C MET A 102 5.61 3.88 -6.06
N ALA A 103 6.71 3.91 -5.31
CA ALA A 103 6.86 4.81 -4.16
C ALA A 103 6.83 6.29 -4.55
N GLU A 104 7.26 6.63 -5.76
CA GLU A 104 7.25 8.00 -6.27
C GLU A 104 5.89 8.43 -6.88
N LEU A 105 4.96 7.51 -7.07
CA LEU A 105 3.63 7.84 -7.55
C LEU A 105 2.82 8.60 -6.50
N HIS A 106 1.86 9.38 -6.96
CA HIS A 106 0.84 9.94 -6.08
C HIS A 106 0.18 8.83 -5.24
N ALA A 107 -0.07 9.09 -3.97
CA ALA A 107 -0.57 8.09 -3.02
C ALA A 107 -1.82 7.35 -3.50
N ASP A 108 -2.77 8.06 -4.08
CA ASP A 108 -4.00 7.45 -4.61
C ASP A 108 -3.75 6.52 -5.80
N TYR A 109 -2.81 6.83 -6.67
CA TYR A 109 -2.43 5.98 -7.80
C TYR A 109 -1.78 4.68 -7.29
N ARG A 110 -0.84 4.82 -6.38
CA ARG A 110 -0.14 3.69 -5.75
C ARG A 110 -1.10 2.77 -5.03
N GLU A 111 -2.00 3.30 -4.21
CA GLU A 111 -2.98 2.53 -3.46
C GLU A 111 -3.94 1.78 -4.40
N ALA A 112 -4.50 2.43 -5.39
CA ALA A 112 -5.41 1.82 -6.35
C ALA A 112 -4.73 0.71 -7.16
N LEU A 113 -3.52 0.93 -7.65
CA LEU A 113 -2.73 -0.07 -8.38
C LEU A 113 -2.38 -1.27 -7.50
N PHE A 114 -1.99 -1.04 -6.25
CA PHE A 114 -1.70 -2.09 -5.30
C PHE A 114 -2.91 -2.98 -5.03
N LEU A 115 -4.03 -2.40 -4.70
CA LEU A 115 -5.25 -3.14 -4.37
C LEU A 115 -5.78 -3.96 -5.54
N VAL A 116 -5.74 -3.42 -6.75
CA VAL A 116 -6.24 -4.13 -7.94
C VAL A 116 -5.24 -5.19 -8.43
N TYR A 117 -3.97 -4.86 -8.58
CA TYR A 117 -2.98 -5.74 -9.22
C TYR A 117 -2.25 -6.67 -8.25
N PHE A 118 -1.89 -6.22 -7.07
CA PHE A 118 -1.18 -7.07 -6.10
C PHE A 118 -2.15 -7.89 -5.23
N GLU A 119 -3.29 -7.33 -4.88
CA GLU A 119 -4.29 -7.99 -4.04
C GLU A 119 -5.45 -8.61 -4.83
N GLY A 120 -5.57 -8.29 -6.10
CA GLY A 120 -6.60 -8.86 -6.95
C GLY A 120 -8.02 -8.42 -6.59
N LEU A 121 -8.18 -7.24 -5.97
CA LEU A 121 -9.49 -6.68 -5.70
C LEU A 121 -10.14 -6.16 -6.98
N SER A 122 -11.46 -6.28 -7.07
CA SER A 122 -12.23 -5.63 -8.13
C SER A 122 -12.23 -4.11 -7.97
N HIS A 123 -12.61 -3.37 -9.00
CA HIS A 123 -12.78 -1.92 -8.92
C HIS A 123 -13.83 -1.53 -7.86
N ALA A 124 -14.90 -2.30 -7.75
CA ALA A 124 -15.94 -2.08 -6.73
C ALA A 124 -15.41 -2.30 -5.30
N GLU A 125 -14.65 -3.38 -5.07
CA GLU A 125 -14.01 -3.67 -3.78
C GLU A 125 -12.97 -2.62 -3.42
N THR A 126 -12.14 -2.22 -4.38
CA THR A 126 -11.15 -1.15 -4.22
C THR A 126 -11.81 0.19 -3.90
N ALA A 127 -12.92 0.51 -4.56
CA ALA A 127 -13.72 1.69 -4.28
C ALA A 127 -14.24 1.69 -2.83
N ALA A 128 -14.72 0.54 -2.35
CA ALA A 128 -15.16 0.38 -0.96
C ALA A 128 -14.02 0.57 0.04
N VAL A 129 -12.81 0.05 -0.25
CA VAL A 129 -11.62 0.24 0.59
C VAL A 129 -11.18 1.70 0.63
N MET A 130 -11.12 2.36 -0.52
CA MET A 130 -10.61 3.73 -0.65
C MET A 130 -11.66 4.81 -0.32
N GLY A 131 -12.92 4.44 -0.10
CA GLY A 131 -14.00 5.41 0.11
C GLY A 131 -14.27 6.27 -1.13
N LYS A 132 -14.14 5.68 -2.31
CA LYS A 132 -14.31 6.34 -3.61
C LYS A 132 -15.42 5.65 -4.42
N ARG A 133 -15.82 6.26 -5.52
CA ARG A 133 -16.72 5.64 -6.50
C ARG A 133 -15.91 4.73 -7.44
N GLU A 134 -16.54 3.68 -7.95
CA GLU A 134 -15.91 2.74 -8.88
C GLU A 134 -15.31 3.44 -10.11
N LYS A 135 -16.03 4.42 -10.67
CA LYS A 135 -15.53 5.24 -11.78
C LYS A 135 -14.24 6.01 -11.42
N GLN A 136 -14.16 6.56 -10.21
CA GLN A 136 -12.95 7.24 -9.74
C GLN A 136 -11.78 6.27 -9.62
N VAL A 137 -12.02 5.04 -9.16
CA VAL A 137 -10.98 3.99 -9.13
C VAL A 137 -10.50 3.65 -10.53
N ALA A 138 -11.41 3.49 -11.50
CA ALA A 138 -11.04 3.25 -12.91
C ALA A 138 -10.16 4.39 -13.46
N ASP A 139 -10.50 5.64 -13.19
CA ASP A 139 -9.69 6.79 -13.58
C ASP A 139 -8.32 6.80 -12.90
N LEU A 140 -8.24 6.45 -11.60
CA LEU A 140 -6.98 6.34 -10.87
C LEU A 140 -6.09 5.24 -11.44
N ILE A 141 -6.66 4.09 -11.76
CA ILE A 141 -5.93 2.98 -12.40
C ILE A 141 -5.36 3.41 -13.76
N TYR A 142 -6.17 4.03 -14.59
CA TYR A 142 -5.74 4.51 -15.91
C TYR A 142 -4.58 5.51 -15.80
N ARG A 143 -4.75 6.53 -14.98
CA ARG A 143 -3.72 7.58 -14.77
C ARG A 143 -2.49 7.02 -14.07
N GLY A 144 -2.70 6.16 -13.07
CA GLY A 144 -1.62 5.50 -12.34
C GLY A 144 -0.77 4.62 -13.23
N LYS A 145 -1.38 3.83 -14.10
CA LYS A 145 -0.65 3.03 -15.10
C LYS A 145 0.20 3.89 -16.04
N ASN A 146 -0.35 4.99 -16.53
CA ASN A 146 0.36 5.89 -17.42
C ASN A 146 1.55 6.56 -16.71
N ALA A 147 1.35 6.99 -15.47
CA ALA A 147 2.42 7.58 -14.65
C ALA A 147 3.51 6.56 -14.35
N LEU A 148 3.14 5.33 -13.98
CA LEU A 148 4.09 4.24 -13.73
C LEU A 148 4.89 3.88 -14.99
N ARG A 149 4.22 3.77 -16.13
CA ARG A 149 4.88 3.49 -17.43
C ARG A 149 5.96 4.53 -17.74
N LYS A 150 5.66 5.81 -17.61
CA LYS A 150 6.63 6.88 -17.85
C LYS A 150 7.86 6.78 -16.94
N ARG A 151 7.68 6.42 -15.69
CA ARG A 151 8.80 6.23 -14.76
C ARG A 151 9.64 5.02 -15.09
N LEU A 152 8.99 3.90 -15.42
CA LEU A 152 9.69 2.69 -15.85
C LEU A 152 10.50 2.91 -17.14
N GLU A 153 9.96 3.67 -18.09
CA GLU A 153 10.68 4.05 -19.31
C GLU A 153 11.90 4.91 -19.00
N GLN A 154 11.83 5.82 -18.03
CA GLN A 154 12.97 6.61 -17.57
C GLN A 154 14.07 5.76 -16.94
N GLU A 155 13.70 4.65 -16.27
CA GLU A 155 14.65 3.67 -15.72
C GLU A 155 15.12 2.62 -16.75
N GLY A 156 14.75 2.76 -18.01
CA GLY A 156 15.17 1.88 -19.11
C GLY A 156 14.42 0.55 -19.21
N ILE A 157 13.27 0.41 -18.51
CA ILE A 157 12.43 -0.79 -18.59
C ILE A 157 11.26 -0.53 -19.54
N THR A 158 11.38 -0.99 -20.77
CA THR A 158 10.35 -0.80 -21.82
C THR A 158 9.34 -1.93 -21.92
N ASP A 159 9.67 -3.12 -21.42
CA ASP A 159 8.87 -4.34 -21.65
C ASP A 159 7.84 -4.67 -20.55
N ALA A 160 7.77 -3.90 -19.47
CA ALA A 160 6.92 -4.21 -18.33
C ALA A 160 5.42 -3.89 -18.53
N CYS A 161 5.03 -3.31 -19.65
CA CYS A 161 3.68 -2.76 -19.86
C CYS A 161 2.87 -3.40 -20.99
N ASN A 162 3.33 -4.49 -21.57
CA ASN A 162 2.59 -5.23 -22.60
C ASN A 162 1.97 -6.52 -22.05
N GLY A 163 1.32 -6.41 -20.94
CA GLY A 163 0.58 -7.52 -20.38
C GLY A 163 -0.78 -7.08 -19.86
#